data_1bf6efa6ac492739911c4b52b201cb41
#
_entry.id   1bf6efa6ac492739911c4b52b201cb41
#
_cell.length_a   1.000
_cell.length_b   1.000
_cell.length_c   1.000
_cell.angle_alpha   90.00
_cell.angle_beta   90.00
_cell.angle_gamma   90.00
#
_symmetry.space_group_name_H-M   'P 1'
#
loop_
_entity.id
_entity.type
_entity.pdbx_description
1 polymer ?
#
loop_
_entity_poly.entity_id
_entity_poly.type
_entity_poly.pdbx_seq_one_letter_code
_entity_poly.pdbx_strand_id
1 'polypeptide(L)'
;MRAPFQSYLGLETQPHTMGYDYSEINTDDFIALCREIGAEPFITINPCWNTPEENAAWVEYCNGDASTPYGKLRAQRGHQEPYNVQLWSLGNEFGYGHMEATNTPSGYCQIALENGKKMLEASPNLSLCSSGPYPNKEWAELSAKPLGGISQMISQHYYGYAPITPVLPP
;
A
#
# COMPACT_ATOMS: atom_id res chain seq x y z
N MET A 1 -7.94 9.77 -15.13
CA MET A 1 -9.20 9.51 -14.40
C MET A 1 -8.79 8.87 -13.08
N ARG A 2 -9.27 9.40 -11.95
CA ARG A 2 -8.89 8.91 -10.63
C ARG A 2 -9.54 7.55 -10.39
N ALA A 3 -8.75 6.58 -9.95
CA ALA A 3 -9.23 5.27 -9.59
C ALA A 3 -9.75 5.30 -8.15
N PRO A 4 -11.05 5.11 -7.89
CA PRO A 4 -11.55 5.02 -6.54
C PRO A 4 -11.04 3.74 -5.87
N PHE A 5 -10.81 3.79 -4.54
CA PHE A 5 -10.33 2.61 -3.81
C PHE A 5 -11.29 1.41 -3.91
N GLN A 6 -12.54 1.64 -4.25
CA GLN A 6 -13.55 0.59 -4.48
C GLN A 6 -13.12 -0.46 -5.52
N SER A 7 -12.23 -0.09 -6.45
CA SER A 7 -11.66 -1.07 -7.40
C SER A 7 -10.85 -2.15 -6.69
N TYR A 8 -10.18 -1.80 -5.59
CA TYR A 8 -9.44 -2.75 -4.78
C TYR A 8 -10.33 -3.74 -4.02
N LEU A 9 -11.63 -3.46 -3.97
CA LEU A 9 -12.66 -4.37 -3.48
C LEU A 9 -13.30 -5.20 -4.60
N GLY A 10 -12.82 -5.07 -5.85
CA GLY A 10 -13.40 -5.75 -7.01
C GLY A 10 -14.76 -5.20 -7.43
N LEU A 11 -15.07 -3.95 -7.05
CA LEU A 11 -16.38 -3.34 -7.34
C LEU A 11 -16.42 -2.60 -8.69
N GLU A 12 -15.24 -2.22 -9.19
CA GLU A 12 -15.12 -1.43 -10.42
C GLU A 12 -13.92 -1.88 -11.24
N THR A 13 -14.07 -1.83 -12.55
CA THR A 13 -12.99 -2.02 -13.51
C THR A 13 -12.16 -0.74 -13.61
N GLN A 14 -10.84 -0.87 -13.60
CA GLN A 14 -9.94 0.26 -13.70
C GLN A 14 -9.28 0.36 -15.08
N PRO A 15 -9.18 1.57 -15.66
CA PRO A 15 -8.31 1.77 -16.81
C PRO A 15 -6.84 1.64 -16.37
N HIS A 16 -6.09 0.86 -17.10
CA HIS A 16 -4.64 0.68 -16.91
C HIS A 16 -3.88 1.13 -18.18
N THR A 17 -2.60 1.42 -18.05
CA THR A 17 -1.75 1.85 -19.19
C THR A 17 -1.70 0.83 -20.34
N MET A 18 -1.97 -0.43 -20.06
CA MET A 18 -1.97 -1.53 -21.03
C MET A 18 -3.37 -2.13 -21.29
N GLY A 19 -4.45 -1.44 -20.85
CA GLY A 19 -5.81 -1.94 -21.01
C GLY A 19 -6.69 -1.64 -19.78
N TYR A 20 -7.48 -2.61 -19.39
CA TYR A 20 -8.33 -2.52 -18.20
C TYR A 20 -7.90 -3.58 -17.18
N ASP A 21 -7.82 -3.17 -15.93
CA ASP A 21 -7.73 -4.08 -14.79
C ASP A 21 -9.17 -4.47 -14.39
N TYR A 22 -9.46 -5.74 -14.46
CA TYR A 22 -10.79 -6.28 -14.12
C TYR A 22 -10.91 -6.65 -12.64
N SER A 23 -9.84 -6.42 -11.84
CA SER A 23 -9.81 -6.70 -10.40
C SER A 23 -10.33 -8.10 -10.06
N GLU A 24 -9.88 -9.10 -10.83
CA GLU A 24 -10.28 -10.52 -10.64
C GLU A 24 -9.89 -11.04 -9.26
N ILE A 25 -8.78 -10.51 -8.70
CA ILE A 25 -8.36 -10.75 -7.31
C ILE A 25 -8.55 -9.45 -6.53
N ASN A 26 -9.48 -9.45 -5.62
CA ASN A 26 -9.78 -8.30 -4.77
C ASN A 26 -9.10 -8.39 -3.39
N THR A 27 -9.36 -7.41 -2.53
CA THR A 27 -8.79 -7.37 -1.17
C THR A 27 -9.13 -8.60 -0.35
N ASP A 28 -10.37 -9.08 -0.44
CA ASP A 28 -10.84 -10.24 0.33
C ASP A 28 -10.11 -11.51 -0.11
N ASP A 29 -9.97 -11.70 -1.44
CA ASP A 29 -9.26 -12.85 -2.03
C ASP A 29 -7.77 -12.82 -1.69
N PHE A 30 -7.14 -11.65 -1.76
CA PHE A 30 -5.72 -11.47 -1.41
C PHE A 30 -5.46 -11.83 0.05
N ILE A 31 -6.30 -11.34 0.97
CA ILE A 31 -6.14 -11.63 2.40
C ILE A 31 -6.41 -13.11 2.67
N ALA A 32 -7.41 -13.71 2.02
CA ALA A 32 -7.68 -15.14 2.13
C ALA A 32 -6.49 -15.98 1.68
N LEU A 33 -5.89 -15.63 0.52
CA LEU A 33 -4.67 -16.29 0.02
C LEU A 33 -3.50 -16.16 1.01
N CYS A 34 -3.24 -14.96 1.54
CA CYS A 34 -2.18 -14.77 2.53
C CYS A 34 -2.35 -15.70 3.74
N ARG A 35 -3.58 -15.81 4.24
CA ARG A 35 -3.88 -16.70 5.38
C ARG A 35 -3.71 -18.18 5.05
N GLU A 36 -4.15 -18.59 3.87
CA GLU A 36 -4.02 -19.97 3.41
C GLU A 36 -2.56 -20.42 3.37
N ILE A 37 -1.66 -19.55 2.90
CA ILE A 37 -0.23 -19.86 2.79
C ILE A 37 0.58 -19.49 4.05
N GLY A 38 -0.06 -18.95 5.11
CA GLY A 38 0.60 -18.52 6.34
C GLY A 38 1.44 -17.26 6.21
N ALA A 39 1.13 -16.37 5.24
CA ALA A 39 1.78 -15.09 5.06
C ALA A 39 0.98 -13.94 5.70
N GLU A 40 1.69 -12.90 6.15
CA GLU A 40 1.05 -11.65 6.55
C GLU A 40 0.75 -10.77 5.33
N PRO A 41 -0.48 -10.23 5.20
CA PRO A 41 -0.80 -9.31 4.14
C PRO A 41 -0.04 -7.99 4.30
N PHE A 42 0.64 -7.56 3.22
CA PHE A 42 1.31 -6.27 3.13
C PHE A 42 0.70 -5.49 1.98
N ILE A 43 -0.07 -4.45 2.31
CA ILE A 43 -0.84 -3.67 1.34
C ILE A 43 -0.15 -2.34 1.06
N THR A 44 -0.03 -2.01 -0.22
CA THR A 44 0.54 -0.74 -0.68
C THR A 44 -0.57 0.19 -1.15
N ILE A 45 -0.68 1.36 -0.53
CA ILE A 45 -1.63 2.39 -0.99
C ILE A 45 -1.10 3.10 -2.25
N ASN A 46 -2.02 3.73 -2.99
CA ASN A 46 -1.67 4.62 -4.09
C ASN A 46 -1.94 6.09 -3.72
N PRO A 47 -1.02 6.78 -3.06
CA PRO A 47 -1.25 8.14 -2.56
C PRO A 47 -1.23 9.20 -3.67
N CYS A 48 -0.87 8.82 -4.91
CA CYS A 48 -0.91 9.73 -6.06
C CYS A 48 -2.30 9.84 -6.67
N TRP A 49 -3.13 8.81 -6.53
CA TRP A 49 -4.44 8.72 -7.18
C TRP A 49 -5.59 8.76 -6.17
N ASN A 50 -5.38 8.22 -4.97
CA ASN A 50 -6.36 8.23 -3.91
C ASN A 50 -6.14 9.41 -2.95
N THR A 51 -7.21 9.92 -2.37
CA THR A 51 -7.12 10.86 -1.24
C THR A 51 -6.68 10.13 0.04
N PRO A 52 -6.16 10.87 1.03
CA PRO A 52 -5.91 10.30 2.36
C PRO A 52 -7.16 9.65 2.99
N GLU A 53 -8.35 10.23 2.76
CA GLU A 53 -9.62 9.68 3.24
C GLU A 53 -9.98 8.35 2.57
N GLU A 54 -9.72 8.21 1.28
CA GLU A 54 -9.97 6.94 0.57
C GLU A 54 -9.01 5.84 1.01
N ASN A 55 -7.74 6.16 1.26
CA ASN A 55 -6.78 5.20 1.79
C ASN A 55 -7.12 4.81 3.24
N ALA A 56 -7.57 5.76 4.07
CA ALA A 56 -8.08 5.49 5.41
C ALA A 56 -9.34 4.62 5.39
N ALA A 57 -10.24 4.85 4.43
CA ALA A 57 -11.43 4.02 4.24
C ALA A 57 -11.07 2.57 3.87
N TRP A 58 -10.00 2.37 3.10
CA TRP A 58 -9.51 1.01 2.82
C TRP A 58 -8.94 0.32 4.07
N VAL A 59 -8.23 1.07 4.91
CA VAL A 59 -7.80 0.57 6.23
C VAL A 59 -9.01 0.23 7.09
N GLU A 60 -10.03 1.09 7.16
CA GLU A 60 -11.27 0.83 7.89
C GLU A 60 -12.00 -0.41 7.34
N TYR A 61 -12.04 -0.61 6.03
CA TYR A 61 -12.58 -1.83 5.44
C TYR A 61 -11.87 -3.08 5.98
N CYS A 62 -10.55 -3.05 6.07
CA CYS A 62 -9.78 -4.18 6.57
C CYS A 62 -9.89 -4.37 8.09
N ASN A 63 -9.87 -3.29 8.86
CA ASN A 63 -9.64 -3.33 10.30
C ASN A 63 -10.79 -2.78 11.16
N GLY A 64 -11.74 -2.06 10.55
CA GLY A 64 -12.86 -1.48 11.25
C GLY A 64 -13.86 -2.53 11.74
N ASP A 65 -14.50 -2.23 12.87
CA ASP A 65 -15.63 -3.01 13.38
C ASP A 65 -16.81 -2.95 12.40
N ALA A 66 -17.67 -3.98 12.39
CA ALA A 66 -18.85 -4.05 11.53
C ALA A 66 -19.89 -2.94 11.78
N SER A 67 -19.75 -2.14 12.82
CA SER A 67 -20.55 -0.93 13.07
C SER A 67 -20.05 0.30 12.30
N THR A 68 -18.77 0.31 11.83
CA THR A 68 -18.23 1.39 11.02
C THR A 68 -18.69 1.28 9.56
N PRO A 69 -18.73 2.37 8.78
CA PRO A 69 -19.21 2.34 7.41
C PRO A 69 -18.56 1.27 6.52
N TYR A 70 -17.23 1.19 6.52
CA TYR A 70 -16.51 0.25 5.66
C TYR A 70 -16.33 -1.14 6.30
N GLY A 71 -16.27 -1.24 7.62
CA GLY A 71 -16.39 -2.52 8.32
C GLY A 71 -17.74 -3.20 8.07
N LYS A 72 -18.82 -2.41 8.02
CA LYS A 72 -20.14 -2.89 7.63
C LYS A 72 -20.19 -3.38 6.18
N LEU A 73 -19.53 -2.67 5.26
CA LEU A 73 -19.42 -3.11 3.88
C LEU A 73 -18.71 -4.46 3.78
N ARG A 74 -17.59 -4.64 4.49
CA ARG A 74 -16.89 -5.94 4.59
C ARG A 74 -17.83 -7.04 5.10
N ALA A 75 -18.57 -6.77 6.19
CA ALA A 75 -19.51 -7.72 6.77
C ALA A 75 -20.63 -8.12 5.80
N GLN A 76 -21.16 -7.17 5.03
CA GLN A 76 -22.16 -7.41 3.97
C GLN A 76 -21.61 -8.28 2.83
N ARG A 77 -20.29 -8.28 2.61
CA ARG A 77 -19.61 -9.15 1.64
C ARG A 77 -19.28 -10.54 2.18
N GLY A 78 -19.74 -10.86 3.39
CA GLY A 78 -19.56 -12.18 4.00
C GLY A 78 -18.41 -12.28 5.00
N HIS A 79 -17.70 -11.18 5.29
CA HIS A 79 -16.54 -11.16 6.17
C HIS A 79 -16.83 -10.35 7.44
N GLN A 80 -17.51 -10.98 8.41
CA GLN A 80 -18.00 -10.32 9.61
C GLN A 80 -16.87 -9.74 10.47
N GLU A 81 -15.81 -10.51 10.68
CA GLU A 81 -14.70 -10.12 11.55
C GLU A 81 -13.66 -9.25 10.82
N PRO A 82 -13.05 -8.28 11.52
CA PRO A 82 -11.94 -7.52 10.98
C PRO A 82 -10.77 -8.42 10.53
N TYR A 83 -10.17 -8.04 9.41
CA TYR A 83 -9.00 -8.76 8.90
C TYR A 83 -7.73 -8.51 9.72
N ASN A 84 -7.67 -7.38 10.44
CA ASN A 84 -6.51 -6.98 11.25
C ASN A 84 -5.22 -6.89 10.42
N VAL A 85 -5.29 -6.30 9.24
CA VAL A 85 -4.11 -6.05 8.39
C VAL A 85 -3.29 -4.92 9.01
N GLN A 86 -2.09 -5.23 9.45
CA GLN A 86 -1.24 -4.27 10.14
C GLN A 86 -0.15 -3.67 9.26
N LEU A 87 0.31 -4.37 8.23
CA LEU A 87 1.43 -3.94 7.39
C LEU A 87 0.93 -3.15 6.17
N TRP A 88 1.34 -1.88 6.07
CA TRP A 88 0.94 -1.00 4.98
C TRP A 88 2.11 -0.19 4.46
N SER A 89 2.23 -0.09 3.13
CA SER A 89 3.21 0.78 2.48
C SER A 89 2.57 2.09 2.03
N LEU A 90 3.25 3.19 2.31
CA LEU A 90 2.88 4.55 1.88
C LEU A 90 3.35 4.81 0.44
N GLY A 91 3.01 3.91 -0.46
CA GLY A 91 3.34 3.94 -1.87
C GLY A 91 4.46 3.00 -2.28
N ASN A 92 4.84 3.06 -3.55
CA ASN A 92 5.85 2.21 -4.18
C ASN A 92 6.76 3.03 -5.09
N GLU A 93 8.07 2.86 -4.96
CA GLU A 93 9.11 3.40 -5.86
C GLU A 93 9.00 4.92 -6.13
N PHE A 94 8.70 5.73 -5.12
CA PHE A 94 8.74 7.18 -5.28
C PHE A 94 10.16 7.69 -5.58
N GLY A 95 10.24 8.76 -6.39
CA GLY A 95 11.52 9.30 -6.87
C GLY A 95 11.87 8.89 -8.30
N TYR A 96 11.06 8.08 -8.98
CA TYR A 96 11.27 7.66 -10.37
C TYR A 96 10.36 8.35 -11.40
N GLY A 97 9.85 9.53 -11.11
CA GLY A 97 9.13 10.32 -12.10
C GLY A 97 7.64 10.01 -12.25
N HIS A 98 7.03 9.34 -11.28
CA HIS A 98 5.58 9.04 -11.33
C HIS A 98 4.72 10.29 -11.27
N MET A 99 5.11 11.27 -10.46
CA MET A 99 4.50 12.60 -10.39
C MET A 99 5.56 13.61 -9.94
N GLU A 100 5.53 14.81 -10.51
CA GLU A 100 6.51 15.86 -10.20
C GLU A 100 6.58 16.17 -8.70
N ALA A 101 5.44 16.26 -8.04
CA ALA A 101 5.35 16.53 -6.59
C ALA A 101 6.01 15.45 -5.71
N THR A 102 6.10 14.20 -6.20
CA THR A 102 6.65 13.07 -5.44
C THR A 102 8.06 12.67 -5.85
N ASN A 103 8.68 13.43 -6.77
CA ASN A 103 10.04 13.17 -7.23
C ASN A 103 11.11 13.71 -6.28
N THR A 104 10.72 14.37 -5.21
CA THR A 104 11.63 14.87 -4.17
C THR A 104 11.29 14.23 -2.83
N PRO A 105 12.27 14.03 -1.94
CA PRO A 105 12.00 13.51 -0.60
C PRO A 105 10.98 14.35 0.16
N SER A 106 11.03 15.68 0.04
CA SER A 106 10.09 16.59 0.74
C SER A 106 8.66 16.46 0.23
N GLY A 107 8.46 16.41 -1.10
CA GLY A 107 7.13 16.23 -1.69
C GLY A 107 6.53 14.88 -1.36
N TYR A 108 7.33 13.81 -1.43
CA TYR A 108 6.92 12.49 -0.99
C TYR A 108 6.53 12.49 0.51
N CYS A 109 7.38 13.07 1.38
CA CYS A 109 7.11 13.10 2.82
C CYS A 109 5.80 13.81 3.16
N GLN A 110 5.47 14.90 2.46
CA GLN A 110 4.20 15.59 2.67
C GLN A 110 3.01 14.65 2.40
N ILE A 111 2.99 14.02 1.23
CA ILE A 111 1.91 13.11 0.83
C ILE A 111 1.84 11.88 1.75
N ALA A 112 2.99 11.31 2.10
CA ALA A 112 3.08 10.16 3.00
C ALA A 112 2.56 10.50 4.42
N LEU A 113 2.88 11.70 4.93
CA LEU A 113 2.39 12.17 6.24
C LEU A 113 0.88 12.36 6.26
N GLU A 114 0.31 12.98 5.22
CA GLU A 114 -1.13 13.20 5.13
C GLU A 114 -1.89 11.87 5.09
N ASN A 115 -1.44 10.93 4.26
CA ASN A 115 -2.03 9.60 4.17
C ASN A 115 -1.84 8.79 5.46
N GLY A 116 -0.61 8.70 5.96
CA GLY A 116 -0.30 7.91 7.14
C GLY A 116 -1.04 8.36 8.39
N LYS A 117 -1.21 9.67 8.59
CA LYS A 117 -2.03 10.19 9.70
C LYS A 117 -3.47 9.74 9.60
N LYS A 118 -4.10 9.87 8.43
CA LYS A 118 -5.48 9.43 8.22
C LYS A 118 -5.67 7.93 8.39
N MET A 119 -4.72 7.14 7.91
CA MET A 119 -4.73 5.70 8.10
C MET A 119 -4.60 5.32 9.58
N LEU A 120 -3.74 5.99 10.35
CA LEU A 120 -3.58 5.79 11.79
C LEU A 120 -4.79 6.26 12.61
N GLU A 121 -5.53 7.28 12.14
CA GLU A 121 -6.83 7.65 12.71
C GLU A 121 -7.85 6.51 12.56
N ALA A 122 -7.85 5.83 11.40
CA ALA A 122 -8.76 4.70 11.15
C ALA A 122 -8.34 3.42 11.90
N SER A 123 -7.04 3.18 12.07
CA SER A 123 -6.50 2.02 12.79
C SER A 123 -5.14 2.37 13.43
N PRO A 124 -5.10 2.62 14.76
CA PRO A 124 -3.90 3.14 15.42
C PRO A 124 -2.70 2.18 15.48
N ASN A 125 -2.93 0.87 15.29
CA ASN A 125 -1.90 -0.16 15.44
C ASN A 125 -1.21 -0.54 14.12
N LEU A 126 -1.29 0.31 13.08
CA LEU A 126 -0.63 0.03 11.82
C LEU A 126 0.90 0.13 11.94
N SER A 127 1.57 -0.76 11.23
CA SER A 127 3.01 -0.68 10.94
C SER A 127 3.18 -0.13 9.54
N LEU A 128 3.55 1.14 9.43
CA LEU A 128 3.69 1.82 8.16
C LEU A 128 5.11 1.71 7.63
N CYS A 129 5.21 1.45 6.33
CA CYS A 129 6.46 1.41 5.58
C CYS A 129 6.51 2.60 4.62
N SER A 130 7.52 3.44 4.75
CA SER A 130 7.76 4.49 3.76
C SER A 130 8.43 3.93 2.51
N SER A 131 8.16 4.54 1.36
CA SER A 131 8.70 4.12 0.08
C SER A 131 9.87 5.02 -0.34
N GLY A 132 10.82 4.43 -1.03
CA GLY A 132 11.92 5.13 -1.69
C GLY A 132 12.22 4.54 -3.06
N PRO A 133 13.07 5.22 -3.85
CA PRO A 133 13.55 4.67 -5.11
C PRO A 133 14.57 3.55 -4.86
N TYR A 134 15.25 3.13 -5.90
CA TYR A 134 16.48 2.34 -5.84
C TYR A 134 17.41 2.89 -4.73
N PRO A 135 18.25 2.07 -4.07
CA PRO A 135 19.02 2.51 -2.91
C PRO A 135 19.62 3.91 -3.07
N ASN A 136 19.06 4.84 -2.33
CA ASN A 136 19.45 6.23 -2.34
C ASN A 136 19.58 6.70 -0.89
N LYS A 137 20.83 6.84 -0.46
CA LYS A 137 21.14 7.24 0.90
C LYS A 137 20.55 8.62 1.25
N GLU A 138 20.65 9.57 0.33
CA GLU A 138 20.13 10.91 0.51
C GLU A 138 18.61 10.90 0.68
N TRP A 139 17.89 10.13 -0.15
CA TRP A 139 16.46 9.95 -0.01
C TRP A 139 16.10 9.39 1.36
N ALA A 140 16.78 8.33 1.79
CA ALA A 140 16.53 7.71 3.08
C ALA A 140 16.78 8.68 4.24
N GLU A 141 17.87 9.43 4.22
CA GLU A 141 18.21 10.42 5.27
C GLU A 141 17.20 11.57 5.33
N LEU A 142 16.79 12.11 4.18
CA LEU A 142 15.84 13.22 4.11
C LEU A 142 14.40 12.80 4.42
N SER A 143 14.02 11.55 4.18
CA SER A 143 12.66 11.05 4.47
C SER A 143 12.52 10.47 5.88
N ALA A 144 13.57 9.90 6.45
CA ALA A 144 13.52 9.22 7.75
C ALA A 144 13.08 10.15 8.89
N LYS A 145 13.62 11.37 8.96
CA LYS A 145 13.30 12.31 10.04
C LYS A 145 11.84 12.79 9.98
N PRO A 146 11.31 13.27 8.85
CA PRO A 146 9.90 13.67 8.75
C PRO A 146 8.93 12.53 9.01
N LEU A 147 9.25 11.31 8.54
CA LEU A 147 8.34 10.16 8.62
C LEU A 147 8.54 9.30 9.86
N GLY A 148 9.61 9.50 10.63
CA GLY A 148 9.95 8.65 11.80
C GLY A 148 8.90 8.66 12.92
N GLY A 149 7.98 9.62 12.93
CA GLY A 149 6.85 9.65 13.87
C GLY A 149 5.69 8.72 13.49
N ILE A 150 5.62 8.27 12.23
CA ILE A 150 4.51 7.45 11.71
C ILE A 150 4.97 6.18 10.99
N SER A 151 6.20 6.14 10.47
CA SER A 151 6.71 5.01 9.69
C SER A 151 7.85 4.33 10.44
N GLN A 152 7.73 3.03 10.65
CA GLN A 152 8.71 2.19 11.34
C GLN A 152 9.69 1.52 10.37
N MET A 153 9.36 1.52 9.08
CA MET A 153 10.10 0.83 8.03
C MET A 153 10.30 1.72 6.82
N ILE A 154 11.32 1.43 6.03
CA ILE A 154 11.53 1.99 4.70
C ILE A 154 11.79 0.86 3.72
N SER A 155 11.09 0.86 2.58
CA SER A 155 11.37 -0.07 1.50
C SER A 155 12.48 0.48 0.59
N GLN A 156 13.37 -0.39 0.17
CA GLN A 156 14.38 -0.10 -0.86
C GLN A 156 14.45 -1.28 -1.82
N HIS A 157 14.53 -0.98 -3.11
CA HIS A 157 14.47 -1.99 -4.15
C HIS A 157 15.84 -2.20 -4.78
N TYR A 158 16.30 -3.44 -4.79
CA TYR A 158 17.56 -3.86 -5.39
C TYR A 158 17.31 -4.73 -6.61
N TYR A 159 17.95 -4.36 -7.71
CA TYR A 159 17.98 -5.17 -8.93
C TYR A 159 19.39 -5.67 -9.16
N GLY A 160 19.60 -6.97 -9.11
CA GLY A 160 20.88 -7.61 -9.42
C GLY A 160 20.79 -8.36 -10.74
N TYR A 161 21.68 -8.06 -11.66
CA TYR A 161 21.86 -8.81 -12.90
C TYR A 161 23.13 -9.62 -12.79
N ALA A 162 22.99 -10.92 -12.50
CA ALA A 162 24.11 -11.86 -12.64
C ALA A 162 23.82 -12.78 -13.81
N PRO A 163 24.80 -13.10 -14.67
CA PRO A 163 24.61 -14.13 -15.69
C PRO A 163 24.28 -15.45 -14.98
N ILE A 164 23.19 -16.08 -15.39
CA ILE A 164 22.85 -17.43 -14.93
C ILE A 164 23.90 -18.34 -15.57
N THR A 165 24.92 -18.70 -14.82
CA THR A 165 25.82 -19.77 -15.22
C THR A 165 25.12 -21.08 -14.91
N PRO A 166 24.76 -21.91 -15.91
CA PRO A 166 24.18 -23.21 -15.63
C PRO A 166 25.20 -24.02 -14.80
N VAL A 167 24.84 -24.32 -13.56
CA VAL A 167 25.58 -25.35 -12.81
C VAL A 167 25.17 -26.67 -13.44
N LEU A 168 25.96 -27.16 -14.41
CA LEU A 168 25.79 -28.50 -14.90
C LEU A 168 26.11 -29.44 -13.73
N PRO A 169 25.24 -30.40 -13.41
CA PRO A 169 25.57 -31.42 -12.41
C PRO A 169 26.79 -32.19 -12.87
N PRO A 170 27.64 -32.67 -11.94
CA PRO A 170 28.82 -33.45 -12.24
C PRO A 170 28.49 -34.74 -12.93
#